data_771cf03bba501a7c8a3bd100f4e45238
#
_entry.id   771cf03bba501a7c8a3bd100f4e45238
#
_cell.length_a   1.000
_cell.length_b   1.000
_cell.length_c   1.000
_cell.angle_alpha   90.00
_cell.angle_beta   90.00
_cell.angle_gamma   90.00
#
_symmetry.space_group_name_H-M   'P 1'
#
loop_
_entity.id
_entity.type
_entity.pdbx_description
1 polymer ?
#
loop_
_entity_poly.entity_id
_entity_poly.type
_entity_poly.pdbx_seq_one_letter_code
_entity_poly.pdbx_strand_id
1 'polypeptide(L)'
;MNSLMDMTHSSLHGMGTARRVAGVGYISSEATAIIVDSRWILILMVVLIVADFRFGMMESKMRYRDAERDGDKVRMDYYKWHPSRAWRRTFNKLADYLVIMLVCQVIGIAILAPVGIDYLYGPWAGGVIACGCEIFSIFGHFFFL
;
A
#
# COMPACT_ATOMS: atom_id res chain seq x y z
N MET A 1 -22.63 -40.27 33.29
CA MET A 1 -21.47 -40.32 32.41
C MET A 1 -21.51 -39.24 31.33
N ASN A 2 -22.68 -38.68 30.96
CA ASN A 2 -22.84 -37.63 29.94
C ASN A 2 -22.45 -36.21 30.39
N SER A 3 -22.52 -35.91 31.72
CA SER A 3 -22.24 -34.56 32.25
C SER A 3 -20.73 -34.15 32.16
N LEU A 4 -19.83 -35.13 32.23
CA LEU A 4 -18.38 -34.87 32.10
C LEU A 4 -17.93 -34.62 30.65
N MET A 5 -18.63 -35.21 29.69
CA MET A 5 -18.34 -34.98 28.24
C MET A 5 -18.80 -33.59 27.78
N ASP A 6 -19.90 -33.06 28.32
CA ASP A 6 -20.38 -31.72 27.99
C ASP A 6 -19.48 -30.60 28.56
N MET A 7 -18.90 -30.81 29.76
CA MET A 7 -17.94 -29.84 30.31
C MET A 7 -16.64 -29.76 29.52
N THR A 8 -16.13 -30.86 28.98
CA THR A 8 -14.90 -30.84 28.18
C THR A 8 -15.11 -30.19 26.80
N HIS A 9 -16.28 -30.38 26.20
CA HIS A 9 -16.61 -29.76 24.90
C HIS A 9 -16.83 -28.23 25.02
N SER A 10 -17.41 -27.74 26.08
CA SER A 10 -17.59 -26.29 26.27
C SER A 10 -16.27 -25.57 26.60
N SER A 11 -15.35 -26.23 27.32
CA SER A 11 -14.04 -25.64 27.64
C SER A 11 -13.11 -25.55 26.40
N LEU A 12 -13.17 -26.55 25.52
CA LEU A 12 -12.41 -26.54 24.27
C LEU A 12 -12.89 -25.47 23.27
N HIS A 13 -14.20 -25.21 23.23
CA HIS A 13 -14.76 -24.14 22.39
C HIS A 13 -14.39 -22.76 22.92
N GLY A 14 -14.37 -22.54 24.24
CA GLY A 14 -13.94 -21.30 24.87
C GLY A 14 -12.45 -20.97 24.63
N MET A 15 -11.59 -21.99 24.67
CA MET A 15 -10.16 -21.81 24.38
C MET A 15 -9.87 -21.44 22.91
N GLY A 16 -10.65 -21.96 21.97
CA GLY A 16 -10.50 -21.65 20.55
C GLY A 16 -10.87 -20.20 20.22
N THR A 17 -11.93 -19.69 20.83
CA THR A 17 -12.36 -18.29 20.67
C THR A 17 -11.42 -17.32 21.36
N ALA A 18 -10.95 -17.60 22.58
CA ALA A 18 -9.99 -16.77 23.29
C ALA A 18 -8.65 -16.64 22.53
N ARG A 19 -8.15 -17.73 21.93
CA ARG A 19 -6.95 -17.68 21.09
C ARG A 19 -7.13 -16.85 19.81
N ARG A 20 -8.30 -16.93 19.17
CA ARG A 20 -8.62 -16.12 17.97
C ARG A 20 -8.70 -14.64 18.30
N VAL A 21 -9.38 -14.28 19.40
CA VAL A 21 -9.50 -12.88 19.85
C VAL A 21 -8.14 -12.32 20.27
N ALA A 22 -7.32 -13.09 20.96
CA ALA A 22 -5.95 -12.69 21.32
C ALA A 22 -5.08 -12.50 20.07
N GLY A 23 -5.20 -13.37 19.06
CA GLY A 23 -4.47 -13.24 17.79
C GLY A 23 -4.88 -11.98 17.01
N VAL A 24 -6.16 -11.67 16.94
CA VAL A 24 -6.66 -10.45 16.28
C VAL A 24 -6.20 -9.19 17.03
N GLY A 25 -6.24 -9.19 18.36
CA GLY A 25 -5.76 -8.09 19.20
C GLY A 25 -4.26 -7.84 19.01
N TYR A 26 -3.46 -8.89 18.94
CA TYR A 26 -2.02 -8.77 18.68
C TYR A 26 -1.73 -8.17 17.30
N ILE A 27 -2.35 -8.70 16.24
CA ILE A 27 -2.19 -8.19 14.87
C ILE A 27 -2.61 -6.72 14.77
N SER A 28 -3.68 -6.32 15.44
CA SER A 28 -4.14 -4.92 15.42
C SER A 28 -3.19 -3.99 16.16
N SER A 29 -2.57 -4.41 17.27
CA SER A 29 -1.59 -3.61 18.01
C SER A 29 -0.30 -3.42 17.23
N GLU A 30 0.20 -4.48 16.57
CA GLU A 30 1.38 -4.43 15.71
C GLU A 30 1.14 -3.53 14.49
N ALA A 31 0.00 -3.67 13.82
CA ALA A 31 -0.36 -2.81 12.70
C ALA A 31 -0.44 -1.33 13.11
N THR A 32 -0.98 -1.05 14.29
CA THR A 32 -1.04 0.31 14.82
C THR A 32 0.36 0.86 15.12
N ALA A 33 1.24 0.07 15.72
CA ALA A 33 2.63 0.45 15.98
C ALA A 33 3.37 0.78 14.67
N ILE A 34 3.24 -0.06 13.65
CA ILE A 34 3.83 0.18 12.31
C ILE A 34 3.35 1.50 11.73
N ILE A 35 2.04 1.77 11.79
CA ILE A 35 1.47 3.02 11.25
C ILE A 35 1.99 4.24 12.00
N VAL A 36 2.06 4.17 13.33
CA VAL A 36 2.53 5.29 14.15
C VAL A 36 4.01 5.56 13.94
N ASP A 37 4.84 4.54 13.93
CA ASP A 37 6.29 4.69 13.79
C ASP A 37 6.71 5.03 12.36
N SER A 38 5.95 4.55 11.37
CA SER A 38 6.19 4.83 9.94
C SER A 38 5.40 6.02 9.40
N ARG A 39 4.74 6.81 10.25
CA ARG A 39 3.84 7.90 9.84
C ARG A 39 4.46 8.87 8.85
N TRP A 40 5.71 9.25 9.03
CA TRP A 40 6.37 10.23 8.17
C TRP A 40 6.62 9.69 6.76
N ILE A 41 7.00 8.42 6.63
CA ILE A 41 7.19 7.80 5.33
C ILE A 41 5.86 7.54 4.63
N LEU A 42 4.80 7.23 5.38
CA LEU A 42 3.44 7.10 4.85
C LEU A 42 2.91 8.45 4.32
N ILE A 43 3.14 9.54 5.07
CA ILE A 43 2.79 10.89 4.62
C ILE A 43 3.55 11.24 3.35
N LEU A 44 4.87 11.01 3.30
CA LEU A 44 5.70 11.25 2.13
C LEU A 44 5.18 10.44 0.93
N MET A 45 4.86 9.17 1.11
CA MET A 45 4.32 8.31 0.07
C MET A 45 3.00 8.85 -0.50
N VAL A 46 2.06 9.28 0.37
CA VAL A 46 0.80 9.89 -0.07
C VAL A 46 1.05 11.17 -0.86
N VAL A 47 1.96 12.03 -0.41
CA VAL A 47 2.32 13.27 -1.12
C VAL A 47 2.89 12.94 -2.52
N LEU A 48 3.77 11.96 -2.63
CA LEU A 48 4.35 11.52 -3.91
C LEU A 48 3.29 10.93 -4.85
N ILE A 49 2.36 10.11 -4.35
CA ILE A 49 1.24 9.57 -5.13
C ILE A 49 0.35 10.71 -5.67
N VAL A 50 0.06 11.71 -4.84
CA VAL A 50 -0.72 12.89 -5.27
C VAL A 50 0.04 13.70 -6.32
N ALA A 51 1.35 13.86 -6.16
CA ALA A 51 2.20 14.54 -7.14
C ALA A 51 2.22 13.77 -8.48
N ASP A 52 2.47 12.45 -8.46
CA ASP A 52 2.42 11.60 -9.65
C ASP A 52 1.07 11.70 -10.38
N PHE A 53 -0.02 11.63 -9.64
CA PHE A 53 -1.37 11.83 -10.18
C PHE A 53 -1.53 13.20 -10.87
N ARG A 54 -1.01 14.27 -10.28
CA ARG A 54 -1.06 15.63 -10.86
C ARG A 54 -0.23 15.73 -12.12
N PHE A 55 1.00 15.21 -12.13
CA PHE A 55 1.86 15.21 -13.31
C PHE A 55 1.27 14.35 -14.44
N GLY A 56 0.76 13.17 -14.16
CA GLY A 56 0.07 12.32 -15.14
C GLY A 56 -1.16 13.00 -15.74
N MET A 57 -1.91 13.79 -14.95
CA MET A 57 -3.02 14.58 -15.45
C MET A 57 -2.56 15.71 -16.37
N MET A 58 -1.45 16.38 -16.04
CA MET A 58 -0.87 17.44 -16.90
C MET A 58 -0.38 16.86 -18.22
N GLU A 59 0.36 15.76 -18.21
CA GLU A 59 0.80 15.06 -19.41
C GLU A 59 -0.38 14.64 -20.30
N SER A 60 -1.41 14.02 -19.73
CA SER A 60 -2.60 13.64 -20.49
C SER A 60 -3.27 14.83 -21.18
N LYS A 61 -3.36 15.98 -20.51
CA LYS A 61 -3.91 17.21 -21.10
C LYS A 61 -3.05 17.78 -22.23
N MET A 62 -1.71 17.73 -22.07
CA MET A 62 -0.81 18.20 -23.11
C MET A 62 -0.90 17.32 -24.36
N ARG A 63 -0.83 16.01 -24.20
CA ARG A 63 -0.98 15.04 -25.31
C ARG A 63 -2.33 15.15 -26.01
N TYR A 64 -3.40 15.43 -25.26
CA TYR A 64 -4.71 15.70 -25.84
C TYR A 64 -4.70 16.94 -26.73
N ARG A 65 -4.10 18.06 -26.27
CA ARG A 65 -3.98 19.30 -27.06
C ARG A 65 -3.13 19.14 -28.32
N ASP A 66 -2.05 18.35 -28.23
CA ASP A 66 -1.22 18.06 -29.39
C ASP A 66 -1.99 17.24 -30.43
N ALA A 67 -2.72 16.20 -29.99
CA ALA A 67 -3.60 15.43 -30.87
C ALA A 67 -4.72 16.28 -31.49
N GLU A 68 -5.24 17.27 -30.77
CA GLU A 68 -6.23 18.23 -31.27
C GLU A 68 -5.63 19.14 -32.37
N ARG A 69 -4.40 19.61 -32.19
CA ARG A 69 -3.67 20.39 -33.20
C ARG A 69 -3.40 19.60 -34.48
N ASP A 70 -3.04 18.31 -34.32
CA ASP A 70 -2.78 17.40 -35.43
C ASP A 70 -4.07 16.92 -36.14
N GLY A 71 -5.26 17.18 -35.56
CA GLY A 71 -6.54 16.72 -36.04
C GLY A 71 -6.77 15.20 -35.96
N ASP A 72 -5.95 14.50 -35.15
CA ASP A 72 -6.00 13.05 -34.98
C ASP A 72 -7.06 12.65 -33.94
N LYS A 73 -8.25 12.32 -34.43
CA LYS A 73 -9.40 11.93 -33.59
C LYS A 73 -9.13 10.66 -32.77
N VAL A 74 -8.31 9.73 -33.27
CA VAL A 74 -8.00 8.47 -32.57
C VAL A 74 -7.12 8.76 -31.37
N ARG A 75 -6.12 9.61 -31.54
CA ARG A 75 -5.26 10.06 -30.41
C ARG A 75 -6.04 10.90 -29.39
N MET A 76 -6.93 11.77 -29.85
CA MET A 76 -7.79 12.56 -28.95
C MET A 76 -8.64 11.67 -28.06
N ASP A 77 -9.25 10.63 -28.59
CA ASP A 77 -10.10 9.71 -27.82
C ASP A 77 -9.27 8.86 -26.86
N TYR A 78 -8.07 8.48 -27.25
CA TYR A 78 -7.12 7.74 -26.40
C TYR A 78 -6.64 8.56 -25.19
N TYR A 79 -6.28 9.84 -25.38
CA TYR A 79 -5.77 10.73 -24.33
C TYR A 79 -6.87 11.44 -23.55
N LYS A 80 -8.13 11.22 -23.90
CA LYS A 80 -9.26 11.76 -23.16
C LYS A 80 -9.22 11.32 -21.71
N TRP A 81 -9.25 12.29 -20.82
CA TRP A 81 -9.18 12.03 -19.38
C TRP A 81 -10.42 11.27 -18.90
N HIS A 82 -10.19 10.12 -18.27
CA HIS A 82 -11.22 9.32 -17.63
C HIS A 82 -10.97 9.26 -16.10
N PRO A 83 -11.71 10.01 -15.30
CA PRO A 83 -11.49 10.07 -13.83
C PRO A 83 -11.52 8.70 -13.16
N SER A 84 -12.46 7.84 -13.53
CA SER A 84 -12.61 6.50 -12.95
C SER A 84 -11.39 5.60 -13.17
N ARG A 85 -10.76 5.69 -14.35
CA ARG A 85 -9.55 4.93 -14.68
C ARG A 85 -8.33 5.43 -13.91
N ALA A 86 -8.23 6.74 -13.72
CA ALA A 86 -7.17 7.37 -12.95
C ALA A 86 -7.25 7.02 -11.46
N TRP A 87 -8.43 7.10 -10.85
CA TRP A 87 -8.67 6.71 -9.46
C TRP A 87 -8.31 5.24 -9.21
N ARG A 88 -8.74 4.33 -10.07
CA ARG A 88 -8.40 2.90 -9.93
C ARG A 88 -6.89 2.66 -9.95
N ARG A 89 -6.14 3.34 -10.80
CA ARG A 89 -4.67 3.23 -10.82
C ARG A 89 -4.05 3.70 -9.53
N THR A 90 -4.50 4.84 -8.98
CA THR A 90 -4.00 5.39 -7.73
C THR A 90 -4.28 4.47 -6.54
N PHE A 91 -5.50 3.92 -6.43
CA PHE A 91 -5.84 2.96 -5.38
C PHE A 91 -5.05 1.66 -5.49
N ASN A 92 -4.84 1.14 -6.70
CA ASN A 92 -4.03 -0.06 -6.89
C ASN A 92 -2.58 0.20 -6.44
N LYS A 93 -1.96 1.32 -6.83
CA LYS A 93 -0.62 1.70 -6.36
C LYS A 93 -0.55 1.76 -4.83
N LEU A 94 -1.52 2.40 -4.19
CA LEU A 94 -1.57 2.46 -2.72
C LEU A 94 -1.64 1.07 -2.09
N ALA A 95 -2.49 0.18 -2.63
CA ALA A 95 -2.61 -1.19 -2.17
C ALA A 95 -1.30 -1.97 -2.36
N ASP A 96 -0.66 -1.84 -3.53
CA ASP A 96 0.62 -2.50 -3.83
C ASP A 96 1.72 -2.04 -2.87
N TYR A 97 1.78 -0.75 -2.53
CA TYR A 97 2.78 -0.23 -1.59
C TYR A 97 2.54 -0.68 -0.16
N LEU A 98 1.28 -0.78 0.28
CA LEU A 98 0.96 -1.37 1.57
C LEU A 98 1.37 -2.85 1.63
N VAL A 99 1.16 -3.61 0.55
CA VAL A 99 1.63 -5.00 0.46
C VAL A 99 3.15 -5.07 0.54
N ILE A 100 3.89 -4.21 -0.17
CA ILE A 100 5.36 -4.15 -0.10
C ILE A 100 5.81 -3.87 1.34
N MET A 101 5.22 -2.90 2.03
CA MET A 101 5.55 -2.60 3.43
C MET A 101 5.29 -3.78 4.35
N LEU A 102 4.16 -4.50 4.17
CA LEU A 102 3.84 -5.69 4.96
C LEU A 102 4.81 -6.84 4.69
N VAL A 103 5.19 -7.08 3.43
CA VAL A 103 6.20 -8.09 3.07
C VAL A 103 7.54 -7.74 3.70
N CYS A 104 7.97 -6.48 3.63
CA CYS A 104 9.21 -6.03 4.27
C CYS A 104 9.14 -6.14 5.80
N GLN A 105 7.96 -5.96 6.42
CA GLN A 105 7.76 -6.22 7.85
C GLN A 105 7.99 -7.69 8.19
N VAL A 106 7.41 -8.62 7.43
CA VAL A 106 7.59 -10.06 7.64
C VAL A 106 9.06 -10.43 7.51
N ILE A 107 9.75 -9.89 6.50
CA ILE A 107 11.21 -10.07 6.32
C ILE A 107 11.98 -9.48 7.51
N GLY A 108 11.59 -8.31 8.00
CA GLY A 108 12.18 -7.68 9.17
C GLY A 108 12.09 -8.58 10.41
N ILE A 109 10.90 -9.13 10.68
CA ILE A 109 10.70 -10.06 11.81
C ILE A 109 11.52 -11.34 11.61
N ALA A 110 11.56 -11.89 10.40
CA ALA A 110 12.23 -13.16 10.15
C ALA A 110 13.76 -13.07 10.17
N ILE A 111 14.33 -11.94 9.74
CA ILE A 111 15.77 -11.77 9.53
C ILE A 111 16.39 -10.81 10.54
N LEU A 112 15.77 -9.64 10.78
CA LEU A 112 16.37 -8.59 11.63
C LEU A 112 16.20 -8.89 13.11
N ALA A 113 15.04 -9.36 13.54
CA ALA A 113 14.79 -9.63 14.94
C ALA A 113 15.73 -10.70 15.53
N PRO A 114 16.05 -11.82 14.87
CA PRO A 114 17.01 -12.82 15.38
C PRO A 114 18.43 -12.28 15.51
N VAL A 115 18.79 -11.25 14.74
CA VAL A 115 20.13 -10.63 14.79
C VAL A 115 20.20 -9.48 15.80
N GLY A 116 19.09 -9.20 16.50
CA GLY A 116 19.01 -8.10 17.48
C GLY A 116 18.83 -6.71 16.88
N ILE A 117 18.47 -6.64 15.60
CA ILE A 117 18.13 -5.40 14.92
C ILE A 117 16.61 -5.19 15.01
N ASP A 118 16.18 -3.94 15.22
CA ASP A 118 14.78 -3.60 15.32
C ASP A 118 14.04 -3.96 14.00
N TYR A 119 13.05 -4.82 14.10
CA TYR A 119 12.25 -5.28 12.96
C TYR A 119 11.41 -4.15 12.32
N LEU A 120 11.21 -3.02 13.00
CA LEU A 120 10.54 -1.83 12.46
C LEU A 120 11.28 -1.21 11.27
N TYR A 121 12.56 -1.50 11.08
CA TYR A 121 13.28 -1.12 9.86
C TYR A 121 12.72 -1.81 8.59
N GLY A 122 12.01 -2.94 8.73
CA GLY A 122 11.36 -3.61 7.61
C GLY A 122 10.36 -2.71 6.88
N PRO A 123 9.29 -2.21 7.52
CA PRO A 123 8.33 -1.30 6.91
C PRO A 123 8.97 -0.01 6.39
N TRP A 124 9.98 0.51 7.09
CA TRP A 124 10.75 1.66 6.63
C TRP A 124 11.42 1.41 5.28
N ALA A 125 12.08 0.27 5.13
CA ALA A 125 12.70 -0.13 3.86
C ALA A 125 11.65 -0.26 2.75
N GLY A 126 10.51 -0.90 3.03
CA GLY A 126 9.39 -1.01 2.10
C GLY A 126 8.85 0.36 1.67
N GLY A 127 8.69 1.27 2.62
CA GLY A 127 8.27 2.65 2.34
C GLY A 127 9.27 3.43 1.48
N VAL A 128 10.58 3.29 1.74
CA VAL A 128 11.63 3.90 0.90
C VAL A 128 11.58 3.37 -0.53
N ILE A 129 11.39 2.06 -0.71
CA ILE A 129 11.24 1.44 -2.03
C ILE A 129 10.02 2.02 -2.75
N ALA A 130 8.87 2.10 -2.08
CA ALA A 130 7.64 2.67 -2.64
C ALA A 130 7.83 4.14 -3.05
N CYS A 131 8.44 4.97 -2.20
CA CYS A 131 8.78 6.36 -2.52
C CYS A 131 9.72 6.45 -3.71
N GLY A 132 10.72 5.59 -3.82
CA GLY A 132 11.62 5.50 -4.96
C GLY A 132 10.87 5.21 -6.27
N CYS A 133 9.94 4.27 -6.26
CA CYS A 133 9.09 3.97 -7.43
C CYS A 133 8.27 5.19 -7.87
N GLU A 134 7.67 5.95 -6.93
CA GLU A 134 6.91 7.15 -7.26
C GLU A 134 7.81 8.27 -7.81
N ILE A 135 8.99 8.47 -7.25
CA ILE A 135 9.96 9.45 -7.76
C ILE A 135 10.32 9.10 -9.21
N PHE A 136 10.61 7.83 -9.51
CA PHE A 136 10.87 7.39 -10.88
C PHE A 136 9.69 7.61 -11.81
N SER A 137 8.47 7.35 -11.35
CA SER A 137 7.25 7.61 -12.11
C SER A 137 7.09 9.09 -12.44
N ILE A 138 7.31 9.98 -11.45
CA ILE A 138 7.26 11.43 -11.62
C ILE A 138 8.31 11.90 -12.64
N PHE A 139 9.55 11.42 -12.55
CA PHE A 139 10.58 11.74 -13.53
C PHE A 139 10.19 11.28 -14.94
N GLY A 140 9.58 10.10 -15.07
CA GLY A 140 9.05 9.63 -16.36
C GLY A 140 8.06 10.62 -16.97
N HIS A 141 7.13 11.17 -16.18
CA HIS A 141 6.21 12.19 -16.65
C HIS A 141 6.91 13.51 -17.00
N PHE A 142 7.95 13.88 -16.24
CA PHE A 142 8.68 15.14 -16.45
C PHE A 142 9.51 15.15 -17.73
N PHE A 143 10.06 14.01 -18.14
CA PHE A 143 10.82 13.90 -19.42
C PHE A 143 9.91 13.95 -20.66
N PHE A 144 8.60 13.83 -20.49
CA PHE A 144 7.61 13.94 -21.58
C PHE A 144 6.89 15.30 -21.62
N LEU A 145 7.13 16.18 -20.64
CA LEU A 145 6.63 17.57 -20.60
C LEU A 145 7.58 18.53 -21.27
#